data_00037c4e3e344ad8531e46d502e6ce83
#
_entry.id   00037c4e3e344ad8531e46d502e6ce83
#
_cell.length_a   1.000
_cell.length_b   1.000
_cell.length_c   1.000
_cell.angle_alpha   90.00
_cell.angle_beta   90.00
_cell.angle_gamma   90.00
#
_symmetry.space_group_name_H-M   'P 1'
#
loop_
_entity.id
_entity.type
_entity.pdbx_description
1 polymer ?
#
loop_
_entity_poly.entity_id
_entity_poly.type
_entity_poly.pdbx_seq_one_letter_code
_entity_poly.pdbx_strand_id
1 'polypeptide(L)'
;LCLTHAELSRNTMKKIDTIVEDIYSLFEKKNEELTEKQVDKCIDDFANSVKVHVKDFLKELPQDKPRLRLSTIGRPDRQLWYDFKKPHNEPLAPSTRIKFLYGYILEELLIMLASISGHKVTQQQKQVQVEGVKGHQDCFIDGVLVDCKSASGRGYTKFKYNNLSSDDPFGYISQISAYAEGNGVDEAGFLVINKSTGEICYTKVHSLEMINAKERIQRIKKVVKSDVPPDKCYEAIPDGKSGNYRLDTGCVYCNYKHDCWSDANDGKGLRIFKYSTGQRYLTHIEKEPNVEEVK
;
A
#
# COMPACT_ATOMS: atom_id res chain seq x y z
N LEU A 1 -45.00 24.25 -5.37
CA LEU A 1 -44.27 23.87 -4.14
C LEU A 1 -42.82 24.27 -4.37
N CYS A 2 -42.46 25.51 -3.92
CA CYS A 2 -41.05 25.95 -3.93
C CYS A 2 -40.32 25.22 -2.82
N LEU A 3 -39.30 24.45 -3.19
CA LEU A 3 -38.33 23.90 -2.25
C LEU A 3 -37.59 25.06 -1.56
N THR A 4 -37.42 24.98 -0.24
CA THR A 4 -36.75 26.01 0.52
C THR A 4 -35.25 26.04 0.21
N HIS A 5 -34.59 27.20 0.34
CA HIS A 5 -33.14 27.37 0.12
C HIS A 5 -32.27 26.34 0.88
N ALA A 6 -32.75 25.82 2.03
CA ALA A 6 -32.11 24.80 2.82
C ALA A 6 -32.20 23.38 2.18
N GLU A 7 -33.18 23.08 1.36
CA GLU A 7 -33.32 21.83 0.63
C GLU A 7 -32.47 21.81 -0.66
N LEU A 8 -32.23 23.01 -1.26
CA LEU A 8 -31.34 23.16 -2.41
C LEU A 8 -29.85 23.06 -2.03
N SER A 9 -29.45 23.39 -0.78
CA SER A 9 -28.07 23.26 -0.32
C SER A 9 -27.68 21.82 0.02
N ARG A 10 -28.66 20.91 0.21
CA ARG A 10 -28.46 19.48 0.56
C ARG A 10 -28.16 18.58 -0.64
N ASN A 11 -28.17 19.06 -1.87
CA ASN A 11 -28.08 18.21 -3.07
C ASN A 11 -26.86 18.53 -3.97
N THR A 12 -25.92 19.35 -3.54
CA THR A 12 -24.64 19.46 -4.22
C THR A 12 -23.76 18.27 -3.78
N MET A 13 -23.55 17.31 -4.67
CA MET A 13 -22.57 16.24 -4.44
C MET A 13 -21.24 16.90 -4.06
N LYS A 14 -20.67 16.49 -2.91
CA LYS A 14 -19.33 16.91 -2.52
C LYS A 14 -18.33 16.45 -3.59
N LYS A 15 -17.20 17.14 -3.66
CA LYS A 15 -16.10 16.77 -4.56
C LYS A 15 -14.97 16.19 -3.72
N ILE A 16 -14.36 15.14 -4.22
CA ILE A 16 -13.24 14.48 -3.56
C ILE A 16 -12.09 15.43 -3.18
N ASP A 17 -11.94 16.53 -3.90
CA ASP A 17 -10.87 17.52 -3.67
C ASP A 17 -10.98 18.22 -2.31
N THR A 18 -12.16 18.25 -1.68
CA THR A 18 -12.38 18.86 -0.35
C THR A 18 -12.35 17.85 0.80
N ILE A 19 -12.07 16.57 0.53
CA ILE A 19 -12.22 15.48 1.50
C ILE A 19 -11.38 15.71 2.77
N VAL A 20 -10.18 16.26 2.64
CA VAL A 20 -9.27 16.45 3.80
C VAL A 20 -9.80 17.55 4.71
N GLU A 21 -10.20 18.69 4.14
CA GLU A 21 -10.78 19.82 4.84
C GLU A 21 -12.11 19.43 5.49
N ASP A 22 -12.94 18.69 4.77
CA ASP A 22 -14.23 18.23 5.25
C ASP A 22 -14.08 17.24 6.43
N ILE A 23 -13.11 16.33 6.37
CA ILE A 23 -12.78 15.44 7.50
C ILE A 23 -12.27 16.25 8.70
N TYR A 24 -11.36 17.18 8.51
CA TYR A 24 -10.83 17.98 9.62
C TYR A 24 -11.91 18.87 10.26
N SER A 25 -12.85 19.40 9.47
CA SER A 25 -13.95 20.20 9.98
C SER A 25 -14.84 19.43 10.97
N LEU A 26 -14.87 18.09 10.94
CA LEU A 26 -15.57 17.28 11.94
C LEU A 26 -15.03 17.49 13.36
N PHE A 27 -13.76 17.87 13.49
CA PHE A 27 -13.06 18.02 14.77
C PHE A 27 -12.91 19.49 15.21
N GLU A 28 -13.13 20.44 14.29
CA GLU A 28 -12.94 21.86 14.56
C GLU A 28 -14.25 22.60 14.92
N LYS A 29 -15.39 22.11 14.47
CA LYS A 29 -16.70 22.76 14.64
C LYS A 29 -17.66 21.82 15.36
N LYS A 30 -18.58 22.40 16.16
CA LYS A 30 -19.78 21.68 16.56
C LYS A 30 -20.61 21.44 15.31
N ASN A 31 -20.65 20.19 14.83
CA ASN A 31 -21.40 19.82 13.62
C ASN A 31 -22.88 19.75 13.94
N GLU A 32 -23.57 20.90 13.87
CA GLU A 32 -25.02 21.00 14.11
C GLU A 32 -25.86 20.30 13.02
N GLU A 33 -25.24 19.97 11.87
CA GLU A 33 -25.89 19.35 10.73
C GLU A 33 -25.86 17.81 10.73
N LEU A 34 -25.02 17.18 11.56
CA LEU A 34 -24.92 15.71 11.64
C LEU A 34 -26.00 15.16 12.57
N THR A 35 -26.88 14.32 12.03
CA THR A 35 -27.83 13.60 12.85
C THR A 35 -27.12 12.44 13.56
N GLU A 36 -27.42 12.24 14.85
CA GLU A 36 -26.91 11.12 15.67
C GLU A 36 -27.09 9.77 14.93
N LYS A 37 -28.25 9.56 14.32
CA LYS A 37 -28.56 8.35 13.53
C LYS A 37 -27.58 8.09 12.35
N GLN A 38 -27.12 9.16 11.68
CA GLN A 38 -26.15 9.02 10.56
C GLN A 38 -24.76 8.67 11.09
N VAL A 39 -24.35 9.31 12.18
CA VAL A 39 -23.08 9.04 12.85
C VAL A 39 -23.06 7.61 13.38
N ASP A 40 -24.10 7.19 14.10
CA ASP A 40 -24.23 5.82 14.64
C ASP A 40 -24.12 4.76 13.54
N LYS A 41 -24.80 4.97 12.41
CA LYS A 41 -24.71 4.04 11.28
C LYS A 41 -23.27 3.90 10.78
N CYS A 42 -22.54 5.01 10.60
CA CYS A 42 -21.15 4.97 10.12
C CYS A 42 -20.23 4.27 11.15
N ILE A 43 -20.48 4.48 12.45
CA ILE A 43 -19.72 3.84 13.52
C ILE A 43 -20.02 2.34 13.55
N ASP A 44 -21.27 1.93 13.39
CA ASP A 44 -21.66 0.51 13.34
C ASP A 44 -21.04 -0.20 12.14
N ASP A 45 -21.06 0.42 10.97
CA ASP A 45 -20.43 -0.10 9.75
C ASP A 45 -18.91 -0.28 9.96
N PHE A 46 -18.22 0.71 10.52
CA PHE A 46 -16.82 0.66 10.91
C PHE A 46 -16.53 -0.47 11.91
N ALA A 47 -17.30 -0.53 13.00
CA ALA A 47 -17.13 -1.55 14.04
C ALA A 47 -17.33 -2.97 13.50
N ASN A 48 -18.31 -3.17 12.62
CA ASN A 48 -18.57 -4.46 11.98
C ASN A 48 -17.42 -4.85 11.03
N SER A 49 -16.89 -3.94 10.23
CA SER A 49 -15.76 -4.20 9.35
C SER A 49 -14.50 -4.56 10.15
N VAL A 50 -14.14 -3.77 11.15
CA VAL A 50 -13.01 -4.06 12.05
C VAL A 50 -13.18 -5.43 12.73
N LYS A 51 -14.38 -5.77 13.19
CA LYS A 51 -14.68 -7.08 13.81
C LYS A 51 -14.39 -8.23 12.84
N VAL A 52 -14.75 -8.10 11.57
CA VAL A 52 -14.48 -9.13 10.55
C VAL A 52 -12.97 -9.28 10.36
N HIS A 53 -12.25 -8.19 10.12
CA HIS A 53 -10.81 -8.21 9.91
C HIS A 53 -10.05 -8.80 11.12
N VAL A 54 -10.38 -8.38 12.34
CA VAL A 54 -9.73 -8.93 13.56
C VAL A 54 -9.96 -10.43 13.66
N LYS A 55 -11.18 -10.92 13.41
CA LYS A 55 -11.47 -12.34 13.44
C LYS A 55 -10.67 -13.11 12.41
N ASP A 56 -10.52 -12.58 11.19
CA ASP A 56 -9.77 -13.24 10.13
C ASP A 56 -8.26 -13.22 10.40
N PHE A 57 -7.74 -12.16 11.01
CA PHE A 57 -6.34 -12.10 11.46
C PHE A 57 -5.99 -13.09 12.58
N LEU A 58 -6.95 -13.42 13.44
CA LEU A 58 -6.77 -14.38 14.54
C LEU A 58 -6.88 -15.84 14.09
N LYS A 59 -7.48 -16.10 12.93
CA LYS A 59 -7.49 -17.44 12.36
C LYS A 59 -6.09 -17.82 11.86
N GLU A 60 -5.74 -19.11 11.95
CA GLU A 60 -4.60 -19.64 11.20
C GLU A 60 -4.92 -19.50 9.71
N LEU A 61 -4.09 -18.73 9.01
CA LEU A 61 -4.23 -18.60 7.56
C LEU A 61 -3.75 -19.90 6.92
N PRO A 62 -4.57 -20.58 6.11
CA PRO A 62 -4.09 -21.69 5.30
C PRO A 62 -2.97 -21.17 4.40
N GLN A 63 -1.93 -21.99 4.21
CA GLN A 63 -0.88 -21.68 3.23
C GLN A 63 -1.50 -21.70 1.84
N ASP A 64 -1.94 -20.55 1.38
CA ASP A 64 -2.47 -20.38 0.03
C ASP A 64 -1.37 -20.67 -0.99
N LYS A 65 -1.70 -21.43 -2.03
CA LYS A 65 -0.81 -21.57 -3.19
C LYS A 65 -0.48 -20.18 -3.74
N PRO A 66 0.75 -19.96 -4.21
CA PRO A 66 1.15 -18.67 -4.79
C PRO A 66 0.18 -18.27 -5.88
N ARG A 67 -0.42 -17.08 -5.75
CA ARG A 67 -1.32 -16.53 -6.74
C ARG A 67 -1.03 -15.06 -7.00
N LEU A 68 -1.13 -14.66 -8.26
CA LEU A 68 -1.03 -13.25 -8.62
C LEU A 68 -2.32 -12.54 -8.20
N ARG A 69 -2.17 -11.37 -7.58
CA ARG A 69 -3.27 -10.49 -7.17
C ARG A 69 -3.03 -9.10 -7.75
N LEU A 70 -4.08 -8.33 -8.04
CA LEU A 70 -3.95 -6.96 -8.55
C LEU A 70 -3.14 -6.08 -7.59
N SER A 71 -3.26 -6.28 -6.28
CA SER A 71 -2.48 -5.56 -5.26
C SER A 71 -0.98 -5.88 -5.24
N THR A 72 -0.52 -6.89 -6.00
CA THR A 72 0.89 -7.29 -6.02
C THR A 72 1.57 -7.10 -7.37
N ILE A 73 0.84 -6.67 -8.42
CA ILE A 73 1.42 -6.55 -9.77
C ILE A 73 2.53 -5.50 -9.87
N GLY A 74 2.55 -4.53 -8.94
CA GLY A 74 3.61 -3.51 -8.88
C GLY A 74 4.92 -4.00 -8.27
N ARG A 75 4.96 -5.20 -7.66
CA ARG A 75 6.20 -5.76 -7.13
C ARG A 75 7.21 -6.02 -8.25
N PRO A 76 8.51 -5.93 -7.96
CA PRO A 76 9.55 -6.25 -8.94
C PRO A 76 9.43 -7.68 -9.50
N ASP A 77 9.76 -7.85 -10.78
CA ASP A 77 9.61 -9.12 -11.50
C ASP A 77 10.32 -10.29 -10.81
N ARG A 78 11.56 -10.09 -10.34
CA ARG A 78 12.33 -11.14 -9.66
C ARG A 78 11.71 -11.53 -8.31
N GLN A 79 11.15 -10.58 -7.57
CA GLN A 79 10.42 -10.88 -6.33
C GLN A 79 9.18 -11.72 -6.62
N LEU A 80 8.38 -11.36 -7.64
CA LEU A 80 7.23 -12.14 -8.07
C LEU A 80 7.63 -13.54 -8.56
N TRP A 81 8.75 -13.66 -9.27
CA TRP A 81 9.29 -14.95 -9.67
C TRP A 81 9.57 -15.86 -8.46
N TYR A 82 10.24 -15.31 -7.43
CA TYR A 82 10.49 -16.05 -6.18
C TYR A 82 9.20 -16.42 -5.45
N ASP A 83 8.22 -15.52 -5.38
CA ASP A 83 6.91 -15.79 -4.76
C ASP A 83 6.26 -17.06 -5.34
N PHE A 84 6.46 -17.32 -6.65
CA PHE A 84 5.89 -18.49 -7.33
C PHE A 84 6.79 -19.73 -7.32
N LYS A 85 8.10 -19.56 -7.45
CA LYS A 85 9.06 -20.70 -7.58
C LYS A 85 9.57 -21.20 -6.24
N LYS A 86 9.69 -20.33 -5.26
CA LYS A 86 10.18 -20.62 -3.91
C LYS A 86 9.31 -19.91 -2.86
N PRO A 87 8.02 -20.27 -2.75
CA PRO A 87 7.14 -19.59 -1.81
C PRO A 87 7.73 -19.62 -0.40
N HIS A 88 7.77 -18.44 0.22
CA HIS A 88 8.26 -18.29 1.58
C HIS A 88 7.21 -18.84 2.54
N ASN A 89 7.53 -19.95 3.21
CA ASN A 89 6.61 -20.67 4.08
C ASN A 89 6.75 -20.30 5.56
N GLU A 90 7.68 -19.39 5.91
CA GLU A 90 7.82 -18.95 7.28
C GLU A 90 6.64 -18.05 7.69
N PRO A 91 6.06 -18.28 8.86
CA PRO A 91 4.99 -17.43 9.35
C PRO A 91 5.50 -16.02 9.58
N LEU A 92 4.69 -15.03 9.21
CA LEU A 92 5.01 -13.63 9.47
C LEU A 92 5.21 -13.42 10.98
N ALA A 93 6.24 -12.66 11.33
CA ALA A 93 6.48 -12.27 12.72
C ALA A 93 5.20 -11.62 13.31
N PRO A 94 4.87 -11.90 14.58
CA PRO A 94 3.67 -11.36 15.23
C PRO A 94 3.55 -9.84 15.12
N SER A 95 4.67 -9.11 15.27
CA SER A 95 4.71 -7.66 15.11
C SER A 95 4.35 -7.20 13.68
N THR A 96 4.70 -7.97 12.66
CA THR A 96 4.33 -7.69 11.25
C THR A 96 2.84 -7.92 11.04
N ARG A 97 2.28 -8.97 11.62
CA ARG A 97 0.83 -9.22 11.59
C ARG A 97 0.06 -8.08 12.24
N ILE A 98 0.50 -7.61 13.42
CA ILE A 98 -0.11 -6.45 14.09
C ILE A 98 -0.04 -5.19 13.20
N LYS A 99 1.05 -4.95 12.49
CA LYS A 99 1.16 -3.82 11.55
C LYS A 99 0.15 -3.91 10.40
N PHE A 100 -0.11 -5.11 9.89
CA PHE A 100 -1.14 -5.29 8.86
C PHE A 100 -2.54 -5.05 9.40
N LEU A 101 -2.85 -5.60 10.57
CA LEU A 101 -4.13 -5.31 11.23
C LEU A 101 -4.32 -3.83 11.48
N TYR A 102 -3.28 -3.13 11.94
CA TYR A 102 -3.29 -1.68 12.11
C TYR A 102 -3.56 -0.94 10.80
N GLY A 103 -3.00 -1.41 9.68
CA GLY A 103 -3.29 -0.87 8.34
C GLY A 103 -4.78 -0.95 7.99
N TYR A 104 -5.41 -2.10 8.19
CA TYR A 104 -6.85 -2.28 7.94
C TYR A 104 -7.74 -1.40 8.82
N ILE A 105 -7.41 -1.28 10.11
CA ILE A 105 -8.18 -0.42 11.02
C ILE A 105 -8.11 1.05 10.56
N LEU A 106 -6.95 1.52 10.11
CA LEU A 106 -6.78 2.89 9.61
C LEU A 106 -7.47 3.14 8.27
N GLU A 107 -7.52 2.14 7.39
CA GLU A 107 -8.30 2.18 6.15
C GLU A 107 -9.79 2.37 6.45
N GLU A 108 -10.35 1.53 7.31
CA GLU A 108 -11.76 1.62 7.72
C GLU A 108 -12.07 2.93 8.44
N LEU A 109 -11.13 3.43 9.26
CA LEU A 109 -11.24 4.74 9.91
C LEU A 109 -11.35 5.88 8.88
N LEU A 110 -10.52 5.89 7.83
CA LEU A 110 -10.59 6.89 6.77
C LEU A 110 -11.91 6.85 6.03
N ILE A 111 -12.40 5.64 5.72
CA ILE A 111 -13.69 5.42 5.06
C ILE A 111 -14.86 5.93 5.91
N MET A 112 -14.84 5.64 7.21
CA MET A 112 -15.84 6.12 8.17
C MET A 112 -15.83 7.66 8.24
N LEU A 113 -14.66 8.28 8.39
CA LEU A 113 -14.51 9.73 8.47
C LEU A 113 -14.98 10.41 7.18
N ALA A 114 -14.65 9.86 6.02
CA ALA A 114 -15.16 10.35 4.73
C ALA A 114 -16.69 10.29 4.67
N SER A 115 -17.29 9.19 5.13
CA SER A 115 -18.75 9.03 5.16
C SER A 115 -19.43 9.99 6.14
N ILE A 116 -18.89 10.17 7.36
CA ILE A 116 -19.42 11.11 8.36
C ILE A 116 -19.30 12.55 7.86
N SER A 117 -18.20 12.90 7.17
CA SER A 117 -18.01 14.23 6.61
C SER A 117 -18.89 14.53 5.38
N GLY A 118 -19.76 13.58 4.99
CA GLY A 118 -20.79 13.75 3.96
C GLY A 118 -20.35 13.38 2.55
N HIS A 119 -19.19 12.77 2.37
CA HIS A 119 -18.77 12.21 1.09
C HIS A 119 -19.48 10.88 0.79
N LYS A 120 -19.80 10.64 -0.47
CA LYS A 120 -20.49 9.44 -0.91
C LYS A 120 -19.53 8.29 -1.14
N VAL A 121 -19.40 7.40 -0.17
CA VAL A 121 -18.61 6.16 -0.28
C VAL A 121 -19.45 5.06 -0.90
N THR A 122 -18.89 4.37 -1.92
CA THR A 122 -19.56 3.28 -2.63
C THR A 122 -18.58 2.19 -3.04
N GLN A 123 -19.10 1.02 -3.41
CA GLN A 123 -18.33 -0.12 -3.96
C GLN A 123 -17.14 -0.55 -3.08
N GLN A 124 -17.29 -0.46 -1.75
CA GLN A 124 -16.27 -0.91 -0.81
C GLN A 124 -15.96 -2.40 -1.02
N GLN A 125 -14.65 -2.73 -1.00
CA GLN A 125 -14.12 -4.09 -1.13
C GLN A 125 -14.68 -4.88 -2.34
N LYS A 126 -15.10 -4.16 -3.40
CA LYS A 126 -15.58 -4.80 -4.62
C LYS A 126 -14.46 -5.59 -5.30
N GLN A 127 -14.74 -6.85 -5.63
CA GLN A 127 -13.79 -7.63 -6.43
C GLN A 127 -13.69 -7.09 -7.85
N VAL A 128 -12.47 -6.84 -8.30
CA VAL A 128 -12.10 -6.40 -9.66
C VAL A 128 -11.23 -7.45 -10.31
N GLN A 129 -11.31 -7.58 -11.64
CA GLN A 129 -10.51 -8.54 -12.40
C GLN A 129 -9.95 -7.89 -13.66
N VAL A 130 -8.65 -8.10 -13.91
CA VAL A 130 -7.95 -7.71 -15.16
C VAL A 130 -7.14 -8.91 -15.63
N GLU A 131 -7.26 -9.31 -16.89
CA GLU A 131 -6.53 -10.43 -17.49
C GLU A 131 -6.60 -11.72 -16.62
N GLY A 132 -7.73 -12.00 -15.99
CA GLY A 132 -7.91 -13.15 -15.09
C GLY A 132 -7.27 -13.03 -13.70
N VAL A 133 -6.57 -11.93 -13.43
CA VAL A 133 -6.01 -11.61 -12.12
C VAL A 133 -7.04 -10.83 -11.30
N LYS A 134 -7.29 -11.27 -10.06
CA LYS A 134 -8.29 -10.69 -9.17
C LYS A 134 -7.67 -9.84 -8.08
N GLY A 135 -8.42 -8.87 -7.60
CA GLY A 135 -8.11 -8.07 -6.42
C GLY A 135 -9.38 -7.45 -5.83
N HIS A 136 -9.29 -6.85 -4.65
CA HIS A 136 -10.37 -6.07 -4.07
C HIS A 136 -9.89 -4.62 -3.99
N GLN A 137 -10.67 -3.72 -4.56
CA GLN A 137 -10.45 -2.29 -4.41
C GLN A 137 -10.96 -1.81 -3.06
N ASP A 138 -10.44 -0.70 -2.54
CA ASP A 138 -10.93 -0.20 -1.27
C ASP A 138 -12.33 0.41 -1.44
N CYS A 139 -12.47 1.48 -2.22
CA CYS A 139 -13.77 2.10 -2.44
C CYS A 139 -13.80 3.07 -3.64
N PHE A 140 -14.99 3.63 -3.90
CA PHE A 140 -15.18 4.87 -4.63
C PHE A 140 -15.69 5.94 -3.66
N ILE A 141 -15.12 7.13 -3.74
CA ILE A 141 -15.57 8.32 -3.00
C ILE A 141 -15.95 9.39 -4.01
N ASP A 142 -17.19 9.87 -3.95
CA ASP A 142 -17.77 10.87 -4.88
C ASP A 142 -17.59 10.51 -6.37
N GLY A 143 -17.55 9.23 -6.68
CA GLY A 143 -17.38 8.72 -8.05
C GLY A 143 -15.93 8.53 -8.47
N VAL A 144 -14.95 8.87 -7.66
CA VAL A 144 -13.52 8.65 -7.92
C VAL A 144 -13.06 7.36 -7.24
N LEU A 145 -12.28 6.54 -7.93
CA LEU A 145 -11.63 5.36 -7.35
C LEU A 145 -10.58 5.79 -6.33
N VAL A 146 -10.71 5.33 -5.08
CA VAL A 146 -9.80 5.67 -4.00
C VAL A 146 -9.21 4.41 -3.36
N ASP A 147 -7.90 4.44 -3.19
CA ASP A 147 -7.14 3.44 -2.45
C ASP A 147 -6.64 4.10 -1.15
N CYS A 148 -7.06 3.56 -0.01
CA CYS A 148 -6.76 4.11 1.31
C CYS A 148 -5.42 3.56 1.81
N LYS A 149 -4.55 4.43 2.30
CA LYS A 149 -3.22 4.02 2.78
C LYS A 149 -2.90 4.59 4.15
N SER A 150 -2.15 3.83 4.92
CA SER A 150 -1.51 4.31 6.14
C SER A 150 0.00 4.33 5.94
N ALA A 151 0.62 5.48 6.15
CA ALA A 151 2.05 5.65 6.00
C ALA A 151 2.64 6.42 7.19
N SER A 152 3.95 6.50 7.30
CA SER A 152 4.63 7.33 8.29
C SER A 152 5.92 7.89 7.73
N GLY A 153 6.38 9.02 8.28
CA GLY A 153 7.63 9.66 7.89
C GLY A 153 7.75 9.87 6.38
N ARG A 154 8.86 9.39 5.81
CA ARG A 154 9.16 9.54 4.37
C ARG A 154 8.09 8.91 3.45
N GLY A 155 7.45 7.83 3.88
CA GLY A 155 6.38 7.20 3.10
C GLY A 155 5.19 8.14 2.90
N TYR A 156 4.72 8.78 3.98
CA TYR A 156 3.64 9.76 3.91
C TYR A 156 4.01 10.99 3.07
N THR A 157 5.24 11.48 3.22
CA THR A 157 5.76 12.63 2.46
C THR A 157 5.69 12.42 0.94
N LYS A 158 5.90 11.17 0.46
CA LYS A 158 5.79 10.84 -0.96
C LYS A 158 4.37 11.07 -1.49
N PHE A 159 3.35 10.66 -0.74
CA PHE A 159 1.96 10.92 -1.10
C PHE A 159 1.66 12.41 -1.03
N LYS A 160 1.96 13.06 0.10
CA LYS A 160 1.64 14.48 0.34
C LYS A 160 2.17 15.43 -0.75
N TYR A 161 3.33 15.11 -1.32
CA TYR A 161 3.98 15.94 -2.36
C TYR A 161 3.94 15.31 -3.76
N ASN A 162 3.10 14.30 -3.97
CA ASN A 162 2.90 13.60 -5.24
C ASN A 162 4.22 13.08 -5.88
N ASN A 163 5.08 12.47 -5.07
CA ASN A 163 6.39 11.95 -5.51
C ASN A 163 6.40 10.44 -5.74
N LEU A 164 5.23 9.78 -5.82
CA LEU A 164 5.15 8.33 -6.01
C LEU A 164 5.69 7.87 -7.36
N SER A 165 5.41 8.61 -8.43
CA SER A 165 5.86 8.26 -9.78
C SER A 165 7.38 8.11 -9.91
N SER A 166 8.14 8.80 -9.06
CA SER A 166 9.61 8.74 -9.04
C SER A 166 10.20 7.74 -8.04
N ASP A 167 9.44 7.30 -7.03
CA ASP A 167 9.91 6.41 -5.95
C ASP A 167 8.76 5.60 -5.36
N ASP A 168 8.34 4.55 -6.08
CA ASP A 168 7.26 3.62 -5.71
C ASP A 168 7.76 2.17 -5.54
N PRO A 169 8.56 1.86 -4.52
CA PRO A 169 9.10 0.51 -4.32
C PRO A 169 8.03 -0.52 -3.95
N PHE A 170 6.83 -0.09 -3.58
CA PHE A 170 5.71 -0.98 -3.23
C PHE A 170 4.74 -1.21 -4.39
N GLY A 171 4.84 -0.45 -5.48
CA GLY A 171 4.02 -0.59 -6.67
C GLY A 171 2.59 -0.10 -6.52
N TYR A 172 2.38 0.96 -5.73
CA TYR A 172 1.06 1.56 -5.50
C TYR A 172 0.43 2.10 -6.80
N ILE A 173 1.24 2.73 -7.65
CA ILE A 173 0.77 3.23 -8.96
C ILE A 173 0.27 2.05 -9.81
N SER A 174 1.02 0.94 -9.86
CA SER A 174 0.61 -0.24 -10.60
C SER A 174 -0.67 -0.87 -10.04
N GLN A 175 -0.82 -0.89 -8.72
CA GLN A 175 -2.02 -1.40 -8.04
C GLN A 175 -3.24 -0.58 -8.43
N ILE A 176 -3.19 0.75 -8.26
CA ILE A 176 -4.33 1.62 -8.55
C ILE A 176 -4.66 1.66 -10.04
N SER A 177 -3.64 1.59 -10.92
CA SER A 177 -3.84 1.47 -12.37
C SER A 177 -4.62 0.21 -12.74
N ALA A 178 -4.33 -0.93 -12.08
CA ALA A 178 -5.07 -2.15 -12.32
C ALA A 178 -6.53 -2.07 -11.86
N TYR A 179 -6.79 -1.42 -10.74
CA TYR A 179 -8.16 -1.19 -10.29
C TYR A 179 -8.90 -0.21 -11.21
N ALA A 180 -8.24 0.84 -11.69
CA ALA A 180 -8.79 1.78 -12.66
C ALA A 180 -9.16 1.08 -13.97
N GLU A 181 -8.23 0.30 -14.55
CA GLU A 181 -8.45 -0.52 -15.74
C GLU A 181 -9.65 -1.48 -15.58
N GLY A 182 -9.71 -2.19 -14.44
CA GLY A 182 -10.77 -3.16 -14.19
C GLY A 182 -12.15 -2.57 -13.94
N ASN A 183 -12.23 -1.28 -13.59
CA ASN A 183 -13.48 -0.52 -13.48
C ASN A 183 -13.78 0.33 -14.72
N GLY A 184 -12.85 0.44 -15.69
CA GLY A 184 -13.02 1.29 -16.85
C GLY A 184 -13.05 2.78 -16.52
N VAL A 185 -12.25 3.21 -15.55
CA VAL A 185 -12.12 4.62 -15.14
C VAL A 185 -10.67 5.11 -15.33
N ASP A 186 -10.52 6.41 -15.55
CA ASP A 186 -9.25 7.10 -15.78
C ASP A 186 -8.88 8.08 -14.65
N GLU A 187 -9.74 8.18 -13.64
CA GLU A 187 -9.50 8.98 -12.44
C GLU A 187 -9.40 8.09 -11.20
N ALA A 188 -8.34 8.29 -10.43
CA ALA A 188 -8.12 7.60 -9.18
C ALA A 188 -7.28 8.46 -8.22
N GLY A 189 -7.22 8.07 -6.96
CA GLY A 189 -6.40 8.76 -5.97
C GLY A 189 -6.12 7.93 -4.73
N PHE A 190 -5.22 8.45 -3.92
CA PHE A 190 -4.88 7.88 -2.62
C PHE A 190 -5.39 8.80 -1.51
N LEU A 191 -6.17 8.24 -0.57
CA LEU A 191 -6.50 8.90 0.69
C LEU A 191 -5.58 8.32 1.76
N VAL A 192 -4.71 9.14 2.34
CA VAL A 192 -3.60 8.64 3.15
C VAL A 192 -3.57 9.27 4.53
N ILE A 193 -3.47 8.45 5.56
CA ILE A 193 -3.25 8.91 6.93
C ILE A 193 -1.79 8.67 7.37
N ASN A 194 -1.17 9.71 7.93
CA ASN A 194 0.10 9.58 8.62
C ASN A 194 -0.13 8.95 10.00
N LYS A 195 0.17 7.67 10.13
CA LYS A 195 -0.04 6.91 11.38
C LYS A 195 0.79 7.38 12.57
N SER A 196 1.74 8.30 12.37
CA SER A 196 2.55 8.88 13.45
C SER A 196 2.01 10.23 13.93
N THR A 197 1.34 11.01 13.06
CA THR A 197 0.90 12.37 13.37
C THR A 197 -0.62 12.57 13.29
N GLY A 198 -1.35 11.65 12.63
CA GLY A 198 -2.77 11.81 12.33
C GLY A 198 -3.07 12.73 11.15
N GLU A 199 -2.05 13.29 10.50
CA GLU A 199 -2.26 14.09 9.28
C GLU A 199 -2.86 13.24 8.16
N ILE A 200 -3.80 13.84 7.42
CA ILE A 200 -4.43 13.22 6.24
C ILE A 200 -4.03 14.00 5.00
N CYS A 201 -3.83 13.31 3.89
CA CYS A 201 -3.72 13.93 2.56
C CYS A 201 -4.50 13.12 1.54
N TYR A 202 -4.95 13.80 0.51
CA TYR A 202 -5.49 13.19 -0.71
C TYR A 202 -4.55 13.51 -1.87
N THR A 203 -4.21 12.49 -2.66
CA THR A 203 -3.30 12.62 -3.81
C THR A 203 -3.97 12.03 -5.03
N LYS A 204 -4.26 12.87 -6.01
CA LYS A 204 -4.81 12.43 -7.30
C LYS A 204 -3.71 11.74 -8.11
N VAL A 205 -4.07 10.61 -8.73
CA VAL A 205 -3.22 9.93 -9.72
C VAL A 205 -3.75 10.29 -11.10
N HIS A 206 -2.94 10.98 -11.88
CA HIS A 206 -3.30 11.37 -13.23
C HIS A 206 -3.19 10.18 -14.18
N SER A 207 -4.04 10.14 -15.21
CA SER A 207 -4.03 9.07 -16.22
C SER A 207 -2.66 8.86 -16.88
N LEU A 208 -1.85 9.92 -17.01
CA LEU A 208 -0.48 9.85 -17.54
C LEU A 208 0.52 9.14 -16.61
N GLU A 209 0.20 9.03 -15.32
CA GLU A 209 1.01 8.32 -14.32
C GLU A 209 0.62 6.84 -14.23
N MET A 210 -0.56 6.48 -14.74
CA MET A 210 -1.06 5.12 -14.73
C MET A 210 -0.32 4.26 -15.75
N ILE A 211 -0.03 3.02 -15.36
CA ILE A 211 0.58 2.03 -16.25
C ILE A 211 -0.50 1.25 -16.99
N ASN A 212 -0.12 0.64 -18.12
CA ASN A 212 -0.95 -0.36 -18.78
C ASN A 212 -0.95 -1.66 -17.94
N ALA A 213 -2.00 -1.86 -17.16
CA ALA A 213 -2.10 -3.01 -16.25
C ALA A 213 -2.22 -4.34 -17.00
N LYS A 214 -2.84 -4.39 -18.18
CA LYS A 214 -2.93 -5.61 -19.00
C LYS A 214 -1.56 -6.07 -19.46
N GLU A 215 -0.77 -5.17 -20.04
CA GLU A 215 0.61 -5.48 -20.46
C GLU A 215 1.47 -5.91 -19.28
N ARG A 216 1.36 -5.20 -18.15
CA ARG A 216 2.07 -5.55 -16.92
C ARG A 216 1.74 -6.97 -16.46
N ILE A 217 0.47 -7.34 -16.40
CA ILE A 217 0.01 -8.67 -16.00
C ILE A 217 0.50 -9.73 -17.00
N GLN A 218 0.42 -9.46 -18.30
CA GLN A 218 0.91 -10.39 -19.33
C GLN A 218 2.42 -10.64 -19.20
N ARG A 219 3.21 -9.58 -18.93
CA ARG A 219 4.64 -9.69 -18.64
C ARG A 219 4.89 -10.56 -17.42
N ILE A 220 4.21 -10.30 -16.29
CA ILE A 220 4.36 -11.07 -15.05
C ILE A 220 4.05 -12.55 -15.29
N LYS A 221 2.96 -12.87 -16.03
CA LYS A 221 2.60 -14.24 -16.36
C LYS A 221 3.71 -14.99 -17.14
N LYS A 222 4.48 -14.28 -17.97
CA LYS A 222 5.65 -14.84 -18.66
C LYS A 222 6.81 -15.05 -17.68
N VAL A 223 7.09 -14.04 -16.85
CA VAL A 223 8.16 -14.07 -15.85
C VAL A 223 8.01 -15.24 -14.88
N VAL A 224 6.83 -15.42 -14.28
CA VAL A 224 6.62 -16.47 -13.27
C VAL A 224 6.63 -17.89 -13.86
N LYS A 225 6.47 -18.03 -15.19
CA LYS A 225 6.59 -19.30 -15.91
C LYS A 225 8.04 -19.65 -16.25
N SER A 226 8.94 -18.66 -16.30
CA SER A 226 10.35 -18.87 -16.63
C SER A 226 11.03 -19.74 -15.57
N ASP A 227 11.95 -20.61 -15.99
CA ASP A 227 12.79 -21.40 -15.07
C ASP A 227 14.01 -20.59 -14.58
N VAL A 228 14.34 -19.49 -15.24
CA VAL A 228 15.43 -18.61 -14.88
C VAL A 228 14.87 -17.35 -14.25
N PRO A 229 15.38 -16.93 -13.07
CA PRO A 229 14.95 -15.68 -12.44
C PRO A 229 15.35 -14.48 -13.31
N PRO A 230 14.52 -13.42 -13.37
CA PRO A 230 14.91 -12.14 -13.95
C PRO A 230 16.15 -11.55 -13.26
N ASP A 231 16.72 -10.48 -13.84
CA ASP A 231 17.82 -9.72 -13.23
C ASP A 231 17.45 -9.20 -11.83
N LYS A 232 18.46 -8.88 -11.02
CA LYS A 232 18.25 -8.29 -9.69
C LYS A 232 17.41 -7.03 -9.81
N CYS A 233 16.46 -6.84 -8.88
CA CYS A 233 15.49 -5.74 -8.94
C CYS A 233 16.13 -4.37 -8.71
N TYR A 234 17.20 -4.34 -7.93
CA TYR A 234 17.94 -3.15 -7.54
C TYR A 234 19.44 -3.46 -7.48
N GLU A 235 20.25 -2.47 -7.81
CA GLU A 235 21.69 -2.54 -7.64
C GLU A 235 22.08 -2.35 -6.18
N ALA A 236 23.26 -2.85 -5.81
CA ALA A 236 23.84 -2.53 -4.53
C ALA A 236 24.27 -1.05 -4.49
N ILE A 237 24.05 -0.39 -3.37
CA ILE A 237 24.37 1.02 -3.20
C ILE A 237 25.58 1.21 -2.27
N PRO A 238 26.40 2.26 -2.46
CA PRO A 238 27.56 2.54 -1.61
C PRO A 238 27.16 2.71 -0.14
N ASP A 239 27.92 2.11 0.78
CA ASP A 239 27.76 2.30 2.22
C ASP A 239 28.69 3.41 2.74
N GLY A 240 28.30 4.65 2.45
CA GLY A 240 29.08 5.84 2.79
C GLY A 240 30.36 5.95 1.95
N LYS A 241 31.52 6.22 2.63
CA LYS A 241 32.84 6.40 2.00
C LYS A 241 33.79 5.23 2.30
N SER A 242 33.27 4.11 2.76
CA SER A 242 34.07 2.95 3.21
C SER A 242 34.58 2.08 2.07
N GLY A 243 34.06 2.23 0.85
CA GLY A 243 34.22 1.28 -0.25
C GLY A 243 33.25 0.10 -0.17
N ASN A 244 32.53 -0.08 0.94
CA ASN A 244 31.54 -1.11 1.09
C ASN A 244 30.29 -0.82 0.28
N TYR A 245 29.56 -1.89 -0.10
CA TYR A 245 28.25 -1.80 -0.73
C TYR A 245 27.21 -2.52 0.12
N ARG A 246 25.99 -2.02 0.12
CA ARG A 246 24.87 -2.56 0.86
C ARG A 246 23.64 -2.72 -0.01
N LEU A 247 22.66 -3.47 0.50
CA LEU A 247 21.36 -3.58 -0.15
C LEU A 247 20.68 -2.20 -0.30
N ASP A 248 20.04 -2.00 -1.44
CA ASP A 248 19.03 -0.96 -1.59
C ASP A 248 17.85 -1.19 -0.62
N THR A 249 17.14 -0.12 -0.28
CA THR A 249 15.98 -0.15 0.62
C THR A 249 14.90 -1.13 0.16
N GLY A 250 14.65 -1.23 -1.15
CA GLY A 250 13.70 -2.18 -1.72
C GLY A 250 14.07 -3.64 -1.46
N CYS A 251 15.38 -3.95 -1.41
CA CYS A 251 15.86 -5.30 -1.09
C CYS A 251 15.84 -5.61 0.41
N VAL A 252 16.04 -4.61 1.29
CA VAL A 252 16.10 -4.82 2.74
C VAL A 252 14.84 -5.51 3.28
N TYR A 253 13.69 -5.14 2.76
CA TYR A 253 12.37 -5.69 3.17
C TYR A 253 11.94 -6.91 2.35
N CYS A 254 12.73 -7.35 1.37
CA CYS A 254 12.42 -8.52 0.56
C CYS A 254 12.72 -9.81 1.34
N ASN A 255 11.76 -10.74 1.38
CA ASN A 255 11.94 -12.05 2.01
C ASN A 255 13.01 -12.91 1.32
N TYR A 256 13.26 -12.65 0.04
CA TYR A 256 14.18 -13.43 -0.80
C TYR A 256 15.59 -12.81 -0.90
N LYS A 257 15.92 -11.81 -0.07
CA LYS A 257 17.22 -11.12 -0.14
C LYS A 257 18.42 -12.05 -0.03
N HIS A 258 18.34 -13.07 0.82
CA HIS A 258 19.42 -14.05 1.01
C HIS A 258 19.61 -14.96 -0.21
N ASP A 259 18.53 -15.48 -0.78
CA ASP A 259 18.58 -16.26 -2.03
C ASP A 259 19.06 -15.42 -3.21
N CYS A 260 18.51 -14.18 -3.32
CA CYS A 260 18.79 -13.27 -4.42
C CYS A 260 20.25 -12.78 -4.44
N TRP A 261 20.86 -12.65 -3.27
CA TRP A 261 22.23 -12.15 -3.06
C TRP A 261 23.17 -13.23 -2.50
N SER A 262 22.91 -14.49 -2.81
CA SER A 262 23.78 -15.62 -2.41
C SER A 262 25.18 -15.52 -3.01
N ASP A 263 25.35 -14.80 -4.11
CA ASP A 263 26.62 -14.48 -4.77
C ASP A 263 27.40 -13.31 -4.13
N ALA A 264 26.80 -12.59 -3.19
CA ALA A 264 27.44 -11.46 -2.50
C ALA A 264 28.68 -11.90 -1.70
N ASN A 265 29.62 -10.98 -1.46
CA ASN A 265 30.86 -11.23 -0.71
C ASN A 265 31.61 -12.48 -1.20
N ASP A 266 31.81 -12.58 -2.52
CA ASP A 266 32.50 -13.69 -3.18
C ASP A 266 31.82 -15.05 -2.92
N GLY A 267 30.49 -15.08 -3.00
CA GLY A 267 29.70 -16.31 -2.80
C GLY A 267 29.43 -16.68 -1.34
N LYS A 268 29.80 -15.83 -0.39
CA LYS A 268 29.52 -16.04 1.05
C LYS A 268 28.13 -15.54 1.47
N GLY A 269 27.42 -14.87 0.54
CA GLY A 269 26.11 -14.26 0.80
C GLY A 269 26.20 -12.91 1.51
N LEU A 270 25.06 -12.44 1.98
CA LEU A 270 24.98 -11.16 2.69
C LEU A 270 25.60 -11.25 4.09
N ARG A 271 26.40 -10.24 4.45
CA ARG A 271 26.88 -10.06 5.83
C ARG A 271 26.08 -8.95 6.50
N ILE A 272 25.66 -9.17 7.74
CA ILE A 272 24.71 -8.31 8.45
C ILE A 272 25.39 -7.64 9.64
N PHE A 273 25.31 -6.32 9.71
CA PHE A 273 25.94 -5.55 10.78
C PHE A 273 24.92 -4.69 11.51
N LYS A 274 25.04 -4.59 12.84
CA LYS A 274 24.13 -3.84 13.70
C LYS A 274 24.66 -2.42 13.95
N TYR A 275 24.10 -1.45 13.27
CA TYR A 275 24.37 -0.03 13.51
C TYR A 275 23.34 0.59 14.47
N SER A 276 23.62 1.77 15.01
CA SER A 276 22.66 2.54 15.85
C SER A 276 21.34 2.83 15.13
N THR A 277 21.37 2.95 13.80
CA THR A 277 20.20 3.21 12.95
C THR A 277 19.48 1.94 12.47
N GLY A 278 19.94 0.75 12.87
CA GLY A 278 19.38 -0.54 12.47
C GLY A 278 20.39 -1.46 11.78
N GLN A 279 19.91 -2.58 11.29
CA GLN A 279 20.74 -3.55 10.58
C GLN A 279 21.04 -3.09 9.16
N ARG A 280 22.29 -3.32 8.71
CA ARG A 280 22.71 -3.15 7.32
C ARG A 280 23.17 -4.49 6.74
N TYR A 281 22.74 -4.77 5.54
CA TYR A 281 23.05 -5.97 4.77
C TYR A 281 24.10 -5.59 3.73
N LEU A 282 25.36 -5.99 3.96
CA LEU A 282 26.48 -5.69 3.07
C LEU A 282 26.62 -6.76 1.99
N THR A 283 26.72 -6.29 0.75
CA THR A 283 26.91 -7.13 -0.45
C THR A 283 28.36 -7.23 -0.86
N HIS A 284 29.17 -6.25 -0.47
CA HIS A 284 30.61 -6.20 -0.67
C HIS A 284 31.25 -5.46 0.50
N ILE A 285 32.38 -5.96 1.00
CA ILE A 285 33.10 -5.38 2.11
C ILE A 285 34.57 -5.17 1.69
N GLU A 286 34.96 -3.91 1.50
CA GLU A 286 36.33 -3.49 1.32
C GLU A 286 36.99 -3.17 2.67
N LYS A 287 36.22 -2.51 3.55
CA LYS A 287 36.67 -2.17 4.91
C LYS A 287 35.72 -2.79 5.94
N GLU A 288 36.28 -3.65 6.81
CA GLU A 288 35.51 -4.31 7.87
C GLU A 288 34.83 -3.27 8.78
N PRO A 289 33.50 -3.36 8.98
CA PRO A 289 32.77 -2.46 9.88
C PRO A 289 33.21 -2.66 11.34
N ASN A 290 33.40 -1.56 12.07
CA ASN A 290 33.69 -1.59 13.51
C ASN A 290 32.42 -1.60 14.35
N VAL A 291 31.52 -2.57 14.07
CA VAL A 291 30.24 -2.81 14.77
C VAL A 291 29.95 -4.30 14.76
N GLU A 292 29.05 -4.73 15.64
CA GLU A 292 28.68 -6.13 15.81
C GLU A 292 28.14 -6.74 14.50
N GLU A 293 28.69 -7.87 14.08
CA GLU A 293 28.13 -8.70 13.02
C GLU A 293 27.05 -9.63 13.59
N VAL A 294 25.87 -9.59 12.98
CA VAL A 294 24.73 -10.44 13.33
C VAL A 294 24.86 -11.74 12.55
N LYS A 295 24.98 -12.85 13.25
CA LYS A 295 25.04 -14.22 12.68
C LYS A 295 23.64 -14.78 12.44
#